data_a44a38c21bb54a8c31734862624b9db3
#
_entry.id   a44a38c21bb54a8c31734862624b9db3
#
_cell.length_a   1.000
_cell.length_b   1.000
_cell.length_c   1.000
_cell.angle_alpha   90.00
_cell.angle_beta   90.00
_cell.angle_gamma   90.00
#
_symmetry.space_group_name_H-M   'P 1'
#
loop_
_entity.id
_entity.type
_entity.pdbx_description
1 polymer ?
#
loop_
_entity_poly.entity_id
_entity_poly.type
_entity_poly.pdbx_seq_one_letter_code
_entity_poly.pdbx_strand_id
1 'polypeptide(L)'
;MAGKKQFDVDTVLDAAMVQFWRAGYADTSLDDLSKATGLNRSSLYSSFGDKDSLYLRCLDRYAVRYGDRYEQALSSGASGEPLRAIQAFFEVTLQRIADPAVPDGCLVAQTAMATPVLSPAIATRAMEAVALQHARLRTALNTAELADGDAENYATHITAVNQSLAVMSRARASQKQLRTIVDISMSALSRTLHSRGWKPDEARRFPPA
;
A
#
# COMPACT_ATOMS: atom_id res chain seq x y z
N MET A 1 -1.98 -9.02 -44.31
CA MET A 1 -1.78 -8.14 -43.16
C MET A 1 -2.23 -8.89 -41.92
N ALA A 2 -1.31 -9.35 -41.08
CA ALA A 2 -1.67 -9.99 -39.80
C ALA A 2 -2.24 -8.91 -38.88
N GLY A 3 -3.53 -9.04 -38.55
CA GLY A 3 -4.20 -8.13 -37.63
C GLY A 3 -3.44 -8.09 -36.29
N LYS A 4 -3.08 -6.88 -35.84
CA LYS A 4 -2.47 -6.62 -34.53
C LYS A 4 -3.42 -7.21 -33.48
N LYS A 5 -3.04 -8.32 -32.83
CA LYS A 5 -3.87 -8.96 -31.80
C LYS A 5 -4.07 -7.91 -30.70
N GLN A 6 -5.27 -7.36 -30.62
CA GLN A 6 -5.63 -6.32 -29.67
C GLN A 6 -5.79 -7.02 -28.31
N PHE A 7 -4.81 -6.86 -27.44
CA PHE A 7 -4.90 -7.32 -26.06
C PHE A 7 -5.33 -6.15 -25.16
N ASP A 8 -6.00 -6.47 -24.09
CA ASP A 8 -6.35 -5.49 -23.05
C ASP A 8 -5.11 -5.16 -22.22
N VAL A 9 -4.64 -3.91 -22.31
CA VAL A 9 -3.46 -3.40 -21.63
C VAL A 9 -3.61 -3.51 -20.11
N ASP A 10 -4.80 -3.26 -19.60
CA ASP A 10 -5.08 -3.31 -18.16
C ASP A 10 -4.98 -4.72 -17.61
N THR A 11 -5.54 -5.70 -18.31
CA THR A 11 -5.42 -7.13 -17.98
C THR A 11 -3.95 -7.58 -17.98
N VAL A 12 -3.18 -7.16 -18.97
CA VAL A 12 -1.75 -7.50 -19.06
C VAL A 12 -0.95 -6.88 -17.91
N LEU A 13 -1.21 -5.61 -17.58
CA LEU A 13 -0.55 -4.93 -16.46
C LEU A 13 -0.93 -5.57 -15.11
N ASP A 14 -2.17 -6.00 -14.94
CA ASP A 14 -2.59 -6.71 -13.72
C ASP A 14 -1.85 -8.04 -13.57
N ALA A 15 -1.75 -8.81 -14.64
CA ALA A 15 -1.03 -10.09 -14.62
C ALA A 15 0.48 -9.89 -14.35
N ALA A 16 1.11 -8.92 -15.02
CA ALA A 16 2.51 -8.58 -14.80
C ALA A 16 2.76 -8.08 -13.37
N MET A 17 1.88 -7.21 -12.86
CA MET A 17 1.95 -6.69 -11.48
C MET A 17 1.87 -7.82 -10.45
N VAL A 18 0.96 -8.76 -10.61
CA VAL A 18 0.84 -9.92 -9.70
C VAL A 18 2.10 -10.80 -9.77
N GLN A 19 2.67 -11.00 -10.96
CA GLN A 19 3.92 -11.78 -11.12
C GLN A 19 5.09 -11.09 -10.41
N PHE A 20 5.29 -9.80 -10.62
CA PHE A 20 6.32 -9.03 -9.93
C PHE A 20 6.10 -8.98 -8.42
N TRP A 21 4.85 -8.87 -7.98
CA TRP A 21 4.54 -8.86 -6.55
C TRP A 21 4.85 -10.21 -5.89
N ARG A 22 4.60 -11.31 -6.59
CA ARG A 22 4.88 -12.66 -6.08
C ARG A 22 6.38 -12.94 -5.97
N ALA A 23 7.12 -12.72 -7.04
CA ALA A 23 8.53 -13.12 -7.16
C ALA A 23 9.51 -11.99 -6.82
N GLY A 24 9.11 -10.72 -6.95
CA GLY A 24 10.01 -9.57 -6.92
C GLY A 24 10.53 -9.22 -8.31
N TYR A 25 11.16 -8.03 -8.41
CA TYR A 25 11.71 -7.55 -9.68
C TYR A 25 12.85 -8.46 -10.18
N ALA A 26 13.84 -8.73 -9.33
CA ALA A 26 15.06 -9.46 -9.72
C ALA A 26 14.75 -10.88 -10.24
N ASP A 27 13.92 -11.60 -9.49
CA ASP A 27 13.61 -13.02 -9.75
C ASP A 27 12.46 -13.22 -10.76
N THR A 28 11.92 -12.14 -11.34
CA THR A 28 10.94 -12.22 -12.43
C THR A 28 11.66 -12.14 -13.77
N SER A 29 11.69 -13.24 -14.52
CA SER A 29 12.23 -13.29 -15.87
C SER A 29 11.21 -12.80 -16.92
N LEU A 30 11.69 -12.51 -18.14
CA LEU A 30 10.80 -12.22 -19.29
C LEU A 30 9.91 -13.42 -19.68
N ASP A 31 10.39 -14.65 -19.42
CA ASP A 31 9.56 -15.84 -19.65
C ASP A 31 8.44 -15.96 -18.65
N ASP A 32 8.68 -15.61 -17.37
CA ASP A 32 7.64 -15.56 -16.36
C ASP A 32 6.59 -14.51 -16.70
N LEU A 33 7.01 -13.34 -17.17
CA LEU A 33 6.11 -12.29 -17.65
C LEU A 33 5.31 -12.75 -18.88
N SER A 34 5.97 -13.42 -19.83
CA SER A 34 5.30 -13.97 -21.01
C SER A 34 4.23 -14.99 -20.63
N LYS A 35 4.53 -15.88 -19.69
CA LYS A 35 3.58 -16.88 -19.18
C LYS A 35 2.42 -16.20 -18.43
N ALA A 36 2.72 -15.25 -17.54
CA ALA A 36 1.72 -14.59 -16.73
C ALA A 36 0.75 -13.74 -17.59
N THR A 37 1.27 -13.05 -18.61
CA THR A 37 0.50 -12.09 -19.42
C THR A 37 -0.12 -12.71 -20.68
N GLY A 38 0.32 -13.91 -21.08
CA GLY A 38 -0.07 -14.52 -22.35
C GLY A 38 0.55 -13.84 -23.60
N LEU A 39 1.45 -12.87 -23.40
CA LEU A 39 2.15 -12.17 -24.48
C LEU A 39 3.54 -12.78 -24.70
N ASN A 40 3.97 -12.86 -25.97
CA ASN A 40 5.35 -13.19 -26.27
C ASN A 40 6.30 -12.02 -25.94
N ARG A 41 7.60 -12.29 -25.83
CA ARG A 41 8.64 -11.28 -25.49
C ARG A 41 8.62 -10.06 -26.42
N SER A 42 8.45 -10.27 -27.73
CA SER A 42 8.40 -9.19 -28.72
C SER A 42 7.21 -8.26 -28.48
N SER A 43 6.04 -8.82 -28.15
CA SER A 43 4.83 -8.05 -27.84
C SER A 43 4.98 -7.27 -26.53
N LEU A 44 5.65 -7.85 -25.52
CA LEU A 44 5.95 -7.15 -24.27
C LEU A 44 6.85 -5.94 -24.52
N TYR A 45 7.98 -6.14 -25.23
CA TYR A 45 8.91 -5.05 -25.55
C TYR A 45 8.28 -3.96 -26.41
N SER A 46 7.53 -4.34 -27.44
CA SER A 46 6.89 -3.34 -28.33
C SER A 46 5.81 -2.51 -27.65
N SER A 47 5.17 -3.05 -26.60
CA SER A 47 4.04 -2.40 -25.93
C SER A 47 4.44 -1.66 -24.66
N PHE A 48 5.46 -2.14 -23.96
CA PHE A 48 5.81 -1.64 -22.63
C PHE A 48 7.28 -1.15 -22.53
N GLY A 49 8.08 -1.34 -23.58
CA GLY A 49 9.49 -1.04 -23.56
C GLY A 49 10.29 -2.17 -22.90
N ASP A 50 11.16 -1.83 -21.98
CA ASP A 50 11.97 -2.80 -21.23
C ASP A 50 11.27 -3.29 -19.95
N LYS A 51 11.94 -4.16 -19.21
CA LYS A 51 11.44 -4.71 -17.93
C LYS A 51 11.24 -3.62 -16.88
N ASP A 52 12.12 -2.61 -16.87
CA ASP A 52 12.06 -1.48 -15.96
C ASP A 52 10.79 -0.65 -16.22
N SER A 53 10.54 -0.32 -17.48
CA SER A 53 9.38 0.44 -17.92
C SER A 53 8.06 -0.30 -17.59
N LEU A 54 8.03 -1.61 -17.82
CA LEU A 54 6.87 -2.44 -17.44
C LEU A 54 6.68 -2.45 -15.92
N TYR A 55 7.77 -2.59 -15.15
CA TYR A 55 7.70 -2.60 -13.69
C TYR A 55 7.22 -1.27 -13.12
N LEU A 56 7.71 -0.15 -13.63
CA LEU A 56 7.24 1.19 -13.25
C LEU A 56 5.73 1.35 -13.48
N ARG A 57 5.22 0.90 -14.62
CA ARG A 57 3.77 0.90 -14.89
C ARG A 57 2.99 0.00 -13.93
N CYS A 58 3.58 -1.11 -13.50
CA CYS A 58 2.98 -1.98 -12.48
C CYS A 58 2.97 -1.31 -11.11
N LEU A 59 4.03 -0.59 -10.72
CA LEU A 59 4.06 0.20 -9.49
C LEU A 59 3.00 1.32 -9.50
N ASP A 60 2.86 2.03 -10.62
CA ASP A 60 1.85 3.07 -10.78
C ASP A 60 0.44 2.50 -10.65
N ARG A 61 0.18 1.37 -11.32
CA ARG A 61 -1.11 0.69 -11.24
C ARG A 61 -1.43 0.21 -9.82
N TYR A 62 -0.43 -0.33 -9.12
CA TYR A 62 -0.56 -0.70 -7.70
C TYR A 62 -0.88 0.52 -6.84
N ALA A 63 -0.16 1.62 -7.05
CA ALA A 63 -0.32 2.86 -6.28
C ALA A 63 -1.73 3.47 -6.49
N VAL A 64 -2.26 3.47 -7.70
CA VAL A 64 -3.62 3.92 -7.98
C VAL A 64 -4.63 2.98 -7.30
N ARG A 65 -4.55 1.66 -7.53
CA ARG A 65 -5.51 0.67 -6.99
C ARG A 65 -5.66 0.71 -5.47
N TYR A 66 -4.56 0.83 -4.75
CA TYR A 66 -4.57 0.83 -3.28
C TYR A 66 -4.50 2.24 -2.69
N GLY A 67 -3.89 3.18 -3.41
CA GLY A 67 -3.81 4.58 -3.00
C GLY A 67 -5.17 5.21 -2.79
N ASP A 68 -6.10 5.01 -3.73
CA ASP A 68 -7.46 5.53 -3.65
C ASP A 68 -8.24 4.93 -2.45
N ARG A 69 -8.02 3.64 -2.16
CA ARG A 69 -8.64 2.98 -0.99
C ARG A 69 -8.12 3.56 0.32
N TYR A 70 -6.82 3.83 0.41
CA TYR A 70 -6.21 4.48 1.58
C TYR A 70 -6.68 5.93 1.73
N GLU A 71 -6.78 6.66 0.64
CA GLU A 71 -7.31 8.03 0.64
C GLU A 71 -8.75 8.08 1.14
N GLN A 72 -9.62 7.20 0.62
CA GLN A 72 -11.01 7.09 1.08
C GLN A 72 -11.10 6.70 2.56
N ALA A 73 -10.27 5.76 3.02
CA ALA A 73 -10.24 5.36 4.42
C ALA A 73 -9.83 6.53 5.34
N LEU A 74 -8.80 7.28 4.96
CA LEU A 74 -8.35 8.44 5.72
C LEU A 74 -9.33 9.61 5.68
N SER A 75 -10.02 9.82 4.55
CA SER A 75 -11.04 10.85 4.41
C SER A 75 -12.29 10.57 5.25
N SER A 76 -12.56 9.32 5.59
CA SER A 76 -13.70 8.96 6.47
C SER A 76 -13.55 9.52 7.88
N GLY A 77 -12.35 9.88 8.29
CA GLY A 77 -12.04 10.55 9.57
C GLY A 77 -11.97 12.08 9.49
N ALA A 78 -12.28 12.69 8.34
CA ALA A 78 -12.18 14.13 8.12
C ALA A 78 -13.04 15.02 9.03
N SER A 79 -13.84 14.43 9.91
CA SER A 79 -14.69 15.08 10.91
C SER A 79 -14.07 15.14 12.32
N GLY A 80 -12.73 15.16 12.44
CA GLY A 80 -12.06 15.27 13.73
C GLY A 80 -11.85 13.94 14.48
N GLU A 81 -12.02 12.79 13.81
CA GLU A 81 -11.87 11.46 14.39
C GLU A 81 -10.62 10.73 13.85
N PRO A 82 -9.39 11.16 14.19
CA PRO A 82 -8.15 10.62 13.62
C PRO A 82 -7.97 9.12 13.89
N LEU A 83 -8.39 8.63 15.05
CA LEU A 83 -8.27 7.20 15.39
C LEU A 83 -9.15 6.35 14.48
N ARG A 84 -10.36 6.83 14.10
CA ARG A 84 -11.23 6.14 13.16
C ARG A 84 -10.61 6.08 11.77
N ALA A 85 -10.03 7.19 11.29
CA ALA A 85 -9.33 7.24 10.01
C ALA A 85 -8.16 6.26 9.96
N ILE A 86 -7.35 6.21 11.02
CA ILE A 86 -6.19 5.31 11.11
C ILE A 86 -6.64 3.86 11.21
N GLN A 87 -7.70 3.56 11.97
CA GLN A 87 -8.27 2.23 12.03
C GLN A 87 -8.74 1.78 10.63
N ALA A 88 -9.47 2.63 9.90
CA ALA A 88 -9.91 2.34 8.53
C ALA A 88 -8.73 2.15 7.57
N PHE A 89 -7.66 2.93 7.71
CA PHE A 89 -6.43 2.76 6.96
C PHE A 89 -5.80 1.37 7.17
N PHE A 90 -5.68 0.91 8.41
CA PHE A 90 -5.18 -0.45 8.69
C PHE A 90 -6.11 -1.55 8.17
N GLU A 91 -7.44 -1.33 8.21
CA GLU A 91 -8.40 -2.27 7.64
C GLU A 91 -8.20 -2.48 6.14
N VAL A 92 -7.86 -1.43 5.37
CA VAL A 92 -7.50 -1.56 3.95
C VAL A 92 -6.31 -2.51 3.77
N THR A 93 -5.28 -2.38 4.63
CA THR A 93 -4.11 -3.25 4.59
C THR A 93 -4.46 -4.70 4.93
N LEU A 94 -5.20 -4.91 6.03
CA LEU A 94 -5.59 -6.25 6.48
C LEU A 94 -6.49 -6.97 5.47
N GLN A 95 -7.45 -6.24 4.87
CA GLN A 95 -8.31 -6.79 3.81
C GLN A 95 -7.50 -7.17 2.57
N ARG A 96 -6.53 -6.34 2.16
CA ARG A 96 -5.65 -6.66 1.04
C ARG A 96 -4.82 -7.91 1.31
N ILE A 97 -4.27 -8.05 2.52
CA ILE A 97 -3.49 -9.24 2.92
C ILE A 97 -4.38 -10.49 3.04
N ALA A 98 -5.63 -10.33 3.42
CA ALA A 98 -6.58 -11.44 3.51
C ALA A 98 -7.14 -11.89 2.15
N ASP A 99 -6.94 -11.12 1.09
CA ASP A 99 -7.46 -11.43 -0.24
C ASP A 99 -6.61 -12.55 -0.90
N PRO A 100 -7.17 -13.75 -1.10
CA PRO A 100 -6.44 -14.86 -1.72
C PRO A 100 -6.11 -14.63 -3.20
N ALA A 101 -6.72 -13.63 -3.84
CA ALA A 101 -6.49 -13.30 -5.26
C ALA A 101 -5.17 -12.53 -5.47
N VAL A 102 -4.56 -12.02 -4.40
CA VAL A 102 -3.31 -11.25 -4.50
C VAL A 102 -2.19 -11.90 -3.67
N PRO A 103 -0.91 -11.67 -4.03
CA PRO A 103 0.22 -12.20 -3.25
C PRO A 103 0.31 -11.57 -1.86
N ASP A 104 0.91 -12.31 -0.92
CA ASP A 104 1.29 -11.77 0.39
C ASP A 104 2.25 -10.57 0.27
N GLY A 105 2.26 -9.72 1.27
CA GLY A 105 3.16 -8.57 1.33
C GLY A 105 2.57 -7.31 0.68
N CYS A 106 3.44 -6.46 0.20
CA CYS A 106 3.12 -5.19 -0.49
C CYS A 106 4.16 -4.95 -1.58
N LEU A 107 3.71 -4.71 -2.81
CA LEU A 107 4.62 -4.49 -3.95
C LEU A 107 5.55 -3.28 -3.69
N VAL A 108 5.01 -2.18 -3.17
CA VAL A 108 5.79 -0.98 -2.84
C VAL A 108 6.79 -1.26 -1.72
N ALA A 109 6.39 -1.92 -0.64
CA ALA A 109 7.28 -2.23 0.48
C ALA A 109 8.45 -3.13 0.06
N GLN A 110 8.18 -4.19 -0.71
CA GLN A 110 9.26 -5.05 -1.20
C GLN A 110 10.19 -4.34 -2.19
N THR A 111 9.67 -3.42 -3.01
CA THR A 111 10.49 -2.62 -3.91
C THR A 111 11.38 -1.66 -3.12
N ALA A 112 10.84 -1.00 -2.09
CA ALA A 112 11.61 -0.11 -1.23
C ALA A 112 12.76 -0.84 -0.50
N MET A 113 12.55 -2.09 -0.08
CA MET A 113 13.61 -2.91 0.52
C MET A 113 14.68 -3.35 -0.50
N ALA A 114 14.35 -3.43 -1.78
CA ALA A 114 15.25 -3.87 -2.84
C ALA A 114 15.98 -2.71 -3.55
N THR A 115 15.79 -1.46 -3.12
CA THR A 115 16.36 -0.26 -3.78
C THR A 115 17.87 -0.35 -4.09
N PRO A 116 18.73 -0.97 -3.27
CA PRO A 116 20.16 -1.04 -3.56
C PRO A 116 20.52 -1.81 -4.83
N VAL A 117 19.63 -2.67 -5.33
CA VAL A 117 19.86 -3.53 -6.50
C VAL A 117 18.93 -3.20 -7.68
N LEU A 118 18.15 -2.13 -7.58
CA LEU A 118 17.21 -1.69 -8.60
C LEU A 118 17.77 -0.47 -9.36
N SER A 119 17.20 -0.20 -10.54
CA SER A 119 17.54 1.03 -11.25
C SER A 119 17.10 2.27 -10.45
N PRO A 120 17.80 3.42 -10.61
CA PRO A 120 17.45 4.65 -9.90
C PRO A 120 15.98 5.06 -10.08
N ALA A 121 15.42 4.87 -11.28
CA ALA A 121 14.04 5.22 -11.57
C ALA A 121 13.04 4.40 -10.73
N ILE A 122 13.27 3.08 -10.62
CA ILE A 122 12.41 2.19 -9.81
C ILE A 122 12.59 2.51 -8.33
N ALA A 123 13.83 2.71 -7.87
CA ALA A 123 14.12 3.05 -6.49
C ALA A 123 13.42 4.36 -6.08
N THR A 124 13.56 5.41 -6.89
CA THR A 124 12.88 6.70 -6.67
C THR A 124 11.36 6.53 -6.61
N ARG A 125 10.77 5.80 -7.55
CA ARG A 125 9.32 5.60 -7.59
C ARG A 125 8.78 4.87 -6.36
N ALA A 126 9.50 3.88 -5.83
CA ALA A 126 9.14 3.20 -4.61
C ALA A 126 9.23 4.11 -3.38
N MET A 127 10.29 4.90 -3.28
CA MET A 127 10.47 5.88 -2.20
C MET A 127 9.37 6.95 -2.22
N GLU A 128 9.02 7.49 -3.39
CA GLU A 128 7.90 8.44 -3.56
C GLU A 128 6.56 7.84 -3.11
N ALA A 129 6.30 6.58 -3.42
CA ALA A 129 5.06 5.92 -3.00
C ALA A 129 4.98 5.76 -1.46
N VAL A 130 6.10 5.45 -0.79
CA VAL A 130 6.17 5.42 0.68
C VAL A 130 5.98 6.81 1.27
N ALA A 131 6.66 7.82 0.71
CA ALA A 131 6.55 9.20 1.17
C ALA A 131 5.13 9.77 0.99
N LEU A 132 4.45 9.43 -0.12
CA LEU A 132 3.06 9.82 -0.35
C LEU A 132 2.11 9.21 0.68
N GLN A 133 2.30 7.93 1.04
CA GLN A 133 1.50 7.29 2.08
C GLN A 133 1.70 7.98 3.44
N HIS A 134 2.95 8.28 3.80
CA HIS A 134 3.28 9.03 5.01
C HIS A 134 2.64 10.43 5.02
N ALA A 135 2.71 11.17 3.90
CA ALA A 135 2.11 12.49 3.78
C ALA A 135 0.58 12.46 3.96
N ARG A 136 -0.10 11.45 3.38
CA ARG A 136 -1.56 11.26 3.58
C ARG A 136 -1.92 11.04 5.05
N LEU A 137 -1.16 10.19 5.74
CA LEU A 137 -1.35 9.95 7.18
C LEU A 137 -1.15 11.22 8.00
N ARG A 138 -0.07 11.97 7.73
CA ARG A 138 0.18 13.26 8.38
C ARG A 138 -0.96 14.25 8.15
N THR A 139 -1.46 14.36 6.93
CA THR A 139 -2.60 15.23 6.60
C THR A 139 -3.85 14.82 7.38
N ALA A 140 -4.17 13.53 7.45
CA ALA A 140 -5.31 13.06 8.22
C ALA A 140 -5.17 13.33 9.74
N LEU A 141 -3.95 13.24 10.27
CA LEU A 141 -3.65 13.52 11.68
C LEU A 141 -3.69 15.03 12.00
N ASN A 142 -3.31 15.90 11.06
CA ASN A 142 -3.35 17.35 11.26
C ASN A 142 -4.78 17.91 11.43
N THR A 143 -5.82 17.13 11.11
CA THR A 143 -7.22 17.51 11.38
C THR A 143 -7.60 17.46 12.86
N ALA A 144 -6.75 16.89 13.71
CA ALA A 144 -6.99 16.61 15.13
C ALA A 144 -6.18 17.55 15.99
N GLU A 145 -6.27 18.80 16.01
CA GLU A 145 -5.64 19.78 16.92
C GLU A 145 -4.51 19.20 17.81
N LEU A 146 -3.57 18.48 17.17
CA LEU A 146 -2.43 17.86 17.84
C LEU A 146 -1.34 18.91 18.12
N ALA A 147 -0.54 18.68 19.16
CA ALA A 147 0.62 19.51 19.42
C ALA A 147 1.63 19.47 18.25
N ASP A 148 2.42 20.54 18.09
CA ASP A 148 3.42 20.68 17.05
C ASP A 148 4.34 19.44 16.98
N GLY A 149 4.49 18.88 15.78
CA GLY A 149 5.33 17.72 15.52
C GLY A 149 4.70 16.35 15.83
N ASP A 150 3.59 16.28 16.55
CA ASP A 150 2.97 15.00 16.90
C ASP A 150 2.40 14.28 15.68
N ALA A 151 1.76 15.00 14.76
CA ALA A 151 1.23 14.41 13.53
C ALA A 151 2.33 13.75 12.69
N GLU A 152 3.53 14.33 12.62
CA GLU A 152 4.70 13.76 11.93
C GLU A 152 5.17 12.46 12.62
N ASN A 153 5.30 12.49 13.95
CA ASN A 153 5.74 11.33 14.74
C ASN A 153 4.75 10.16 14.62
N TYR A 154 3.44 10.44 14.69
CA TYR A 154 2.41 9.40 14.54
C TYR A 154 2.33 8.89 13.12
N ALA A 155 2.44 9.75 12.09
CA ALA A 155 2.49 9.32 10.70
C ALA A 155 3.68 8.39 10.44
N THR A 156 4.85 8.71 11.00
CA THR A 156 6.05 7.87 10.95
C THR A 156 5.80 6.51 11.59
N HIS A 157 5.24 6.49 12.82
CA HIS A 157 4.93 5.24 13.52
C HIS A 157 3.92 4.38 12.73
N ILE A 158 2.81 4.96 12.28
CA ILE A 158 1.77 4.25 11.54
C ILE A 158 2.31 3.71 10.22
N THR A 159 3.14 4.48 9.52
CA THR A 159 3.83 4.03 8.31
C THR A 159 4.70 2.80 8.61
N ALA A 160 5.50 2.85 9.66
CA ALA A 160 6.36 1.73 10.06
C ALA A 160 5.55 0.47 10.41
N VAL A 161 4.47 0.61 11.17
CA VAL A 161 3.56 -0.50 11.50
C VAL A 161 2.95 -1.07 10.22
N ASN A 162 2.48 -0.24 9.29
CA ASN A 162 1.91 -0.69 8.03
C ASN A 162 2.93 -1.46 7.16
N GLN A 163 4.19 -1.02 7.12
CA GLN A 163 5.25 -1.75 6.43
C GLN A 163 5.55 -3.09 7.14
N SER A 164 5.52 -3.12 8.47
CA SER A 164 5.72 -4.36 9.23
C SER A 164 4.64 -5.41 8.93
N LEU A 165 3.37 -5.01 8.74
CA LEU A 165 2.29 -5.92 8.35
C LEU A 165 2.59 -6.60 7.00
N ALA A 166 3.15 -5.88 6.04
CA ALA A 166 3.54 -6.44 4.74
C ALA A 166 4.66 -7.48 4.88
N VAL A 167 5.67 -7.21 5.69
CA VAL A 167 6.76 -8.15 5.98
C VAL A 167 6.24 -9.39 6.71
N MET A 168 5.43 -9.19 7.75
CA MET A 168 4.87 -10.27 8.55
C MET A 168 3.94 -11.18 7.74
N SER A 169 3.16 -10.63 6.80
CA SER A 169 2.31 -11.45 5.93
C SER A 169 3.16 -12.33 5.00
N ARG A 170 4.27 -11.83 4.45
CA ARG A 170 5.21 -12.67 3.68
C ARG A 170 5.88 -13.73 4.54
N ALA A 171 6.10 -13.45 5.82
CA ALA A 171 6.59 -14.42 6.80
C ALA A 171 5.50 -15.39 7.29
N ARG A 172 4.32 -15.41 6.64
CA ARG A 172 3.20 -16.31 6.95
C ARG A 172 2.56 -16.08 8.32
N ALA A 173 2.63 -14.85 8.86
CA ALA A 173 1.88 -14.52 10.06
C ALA A 173 0.37 -14.69 9.80
N SER A 174 -0.34 -15.28 10.77
CA SER A 174 -1.79 -15.47 10.69
C SER A 174 -2.54 -14.13 10.74
N GLN A 175 -3.74 -14.09 10.20
CA GLN A 175 -4.62 -12.91 10.29
C GLN A 175 -4.80 -12.44 11.74
N LYS A 176 -4.87 -13.37 12.69
CA LYS A 176 -4.95 -13.06 14.13
C LYS A 176 -3.69 -12.30 14.60
N GLN A 177 -2.50 -12.73 14.22
CA GLN A 177 -1.26 -12.06 14.60
C GLN A 177 -1.16 -10.65 13.97
N LEU A 178 -1.52 -10.52 12.69
CA LEU A 178 -1.54 -9.22 12.02
C LEU A 178 -2.55 -8.26 12.67
N ARG A 179 -3.75 -8.75 13.03
CA ARG A 179 -4.75 -7.98 13.77
C ARG A 179 -4.19 -7.54 15.13
N THR A 180 -3.53 -8.43 15.87
CA THR A 180 -2.92 -8.10 17.16
C THR A 180 -1.91 -6.96 17.06
N ILE A 181 -1.09 -6.91 15.99
CA ILE A 181 -0.14 -5.81 15.77
C ILE A 181 -0.90 -4.47 15.64
N VAL A 182 -1.98 -4.46 14.86
CA VAL A 182 -2.82 -3.26 14.67
C VAL A 182 -3.47 -2.85 16.00
N ASP A 183 -4.07 -3.79 16.73
CA ASP A 183 -4.80 -3.51 17.98
C ASP A 183 -3.87 -2.92 19.06
N ILE A 184 -2.65 -3.45 19.19
CA ILE A 184 -1.64 -2.93 20.11
C ILE A 184 -1.23 -1.52 19.68
N SER A 185 -0.97 -1.29 18.39
CA SER A 185 -0.60 0.02 17.86
C SER A 185 -1.70 1.06 18.07
N MET A 186 -2.96 0.70 17.76
CA MET A 186 -4.12 1.57 17.96
C MET A 186 -4.34 1.90 19.44
N SER A 187 -4.18 0.90 20.33
CA SER A 187 -4.29 1.11 21.78
C SER A 187 -3.22 2.05 22.32
N ALA A 188 -1.98 1.93 21.84
CA ALA A 188 -0.88 2.82 22.21
C ALA A 188 -1.16 4.25 21.72
N LEU A 189 -1.55 4.40 20.45
CA LEU A 189 -1.88 5.69 19.84
C LEU A 189 -3.04 6.38 20.58
N SER A 190 -4.11 5.65 20.88
CA SER A 190 -5.26 6.18 21.62
C SER A 190 -4.85 6.72 22.99
N ARG A 191 -4.08 5.94 23.79
CA ARG A 191 -3.60 6.39 25.11
C ARG A 191 -2.75 7.66 24.99
N THR A 192 -1.86 7.72 24.00
CA THR A 192 -0.97 8.86 23.82
C THR A 192 -1.75 10.11 23.40
N LEU A 193 -2.71 10.00 22.50
CA LEU A 193 -3.57 11.13 22.10
C LEU A 193 -4.40 11.65 23.28
N HIS A 194 -5.01 10.79 24.08
CA HIS A 194 -5.76 11.18 25.26
C HIS A 194 -4.88 11.86 26.33
N SER A 195 -3.67 11.35 26.58
CA SER A 195 -2.74 11.95 27.53
C SER A 195 -2.26 13.35 27.12
N ARG A 196 -2.35 13.68 25.82
CA ARG A 196 -2.01 14.99 25.25
C ARG A 196 -3.23 15.91 25.05
N GLY A 197 -4.37 15.56 25.61
CA GLY A 197 -5.57 16.40 25.66
C GLY A 197 -6.55 16.21 24.52
N TRP A 198 -6.27 15.30 23.57
CA TRP A 198 -7.27 14.99 22.55
C TRP A 198 -8.48 14.31 23.20
N LYS A 199 -9.68 14.84 22.92
CA LYS A 199 -10.97 14.28 23.37
C LYS A 199 -11.77 13.86 22.14
N PRO A 200 -12.28 12.62 22.11
CA PRO A 200 -13.23 12.24 21.07
C PRO A 200 -14.48 13.14 21.16
N ASP A 201 -15.05 13.48 20.02
CA ASP A 201 -16.32 14.20 19.97
C ASP A 201 -17.44 13.32 20.53
N GLU A 202 -17.82 13.52 21.80
CA GLU A 202 -18.86 12.75 22.49
C GLU A 202 -20.25 12.90 21.85
N ALA A 203 -20.49 13.94 21.07
CA ALA A 203 -21.77 14.22 20.43
C ALA A 203 -22.06 13.27 19.25
N ARG A 204 -21.07 12.47 18.81
CA ARG A 204 -21.19 11.55 17.66
C ARG A 204 -21.17 10.06 18.03
N ARG A 205 -21.32 9.72 19.29
CA ARG A 205 -21.62 8.34 19.68
C ARG A 205 -22.99 7.98 19.12
N PHE A 206 -23.05 6.95 18.29
CA PHE A 206 -24.19 6.35 17.60
C PHE A 206 -25.57 6.74 18.11
N PRO A 207 -26.53 7.02 17.23
CA PRO A 207 -27.92 7.01 17.67
C PRO A 207 -28.22 5.62 18.26
N PRO A 208 -28.98 5.54 19.36
CA PRO A 208 -29.44 4.25 19.88
C PRO A 208 -30.23 3.54 18.79
N ALA A 209 -30.04 2.22 18.72
CA ALA A 209 -30.70 1.32 17.76
C ALA A 209 -32.21 1.35 17.90
#